data_7b338e434e9b4b757a0559f6e6085b33
#
_entry.id   7b338e434e9b4b757a0559f6e6085b33
#
_cell.length_a   1.000
_cell.length_b   1.000
_cell.length_c   1.000
_cell.angle_alpha   90.00
_cell.angle_beta   90.00
_cell.angle_gamma   90.00
#
_symmetry.space_group_name_H-M   'P 1'
#
loop_
_entity.id
_entity.type
_entity.pdbx_description
1 polymer ?
#
loop_
_entity_poly.entity_id
_entity_poly.type
_entity_poly.pdbx_seq_one_letter_code
_entity_poly.pdbx_strand_id
1 'polypeptide(L)'
;SGNQSQLDWKPVGSGPFYLDEFQPGQFVRLLRNEQYWKGQPKMQQVVIDTGAGGTGRISKLLTGECDVLAYPAASQLKVLRDDPRLRLTLRSGMNIAYLAFNTNKPPFNDLKVRQAIAYAINNERLMGSIYYGTAETAASVLPRASWAYDNRAKITEYNPEKSKQILK
;
A
#
# COMPACT_ATOMS: atom_id res chain seq x y z
N SER A 1 7.17 15.77 24.79
CA SER A 1 6.24 14.70 25.24
C SER A 1 4.95 15.35 25.65
N GLY A 2 3.98 15.45 24.72
CA GLY A 2 2.63 15.89 25.04
C GLY A 2 1.94 14.82 25.88
N ASN A 3 1.23 15.24 26.93
CA ASN A 3 0.36 14.34 27.68
C ASN A 3 -0.72 13.81 26.74
N GLN A 4 -0.64 12.52 26.41
CA GLN A 4 -1.72 11.84 25.73
C GLN A 4 -2.96 11.90 26.62
N SER A 5 -4.08 12.36 26.06
CA SER A 5 -5.32 12.44 26.81
C SER A 5 -5.87 11.05 27.11
N GLN A 6 -6.70 10.91 28.17
CA GLN A 6 -7.38 9.63 28.43
C GLN A 6 -8.23 9.16 27.25
N LEU A 7 -8.71 10.09 26.42
CA LEU A 7 -9.48 9.78 25.21
C LEU A 7 -8.66 9.06 24.15
N ASP A 8 -7.33 9.25 24.10
CA ASP A 8 -6.46 8.54 23.18
C ASP A 8 -6.31 7.06 23.55
N TRP A 9 -6.45 6.74 24.82
CA TRP A 9 -6.35 5.37 25.34
C TRP A 9 -7.72 4.67 25.51
N LYS A 10 -8.79 5.44 25.67
CA LYS A 10 -10.17 4.94 25.80
C LYS A 10 -11.10 5.77 24.93
N PRO A 11 -10.98 5.67 23.60
CA PRO A 11 -11.83 6.43 22.69
C PRO A 11 -13.30 6.02 22.84
N VAL A 12 -14.18 7.00 22.84
CA VAL A 12 -15.63 6.80 22.82
C VAL A 12 -16.14 7.11 21.42
N GLY A 13 -16.89 6.19 20.82
CA GLY A 13 -17.39 6.34 19.46
C GLY A 13 -18.77 5.72 19.28
N SER A 14 -19.41 6.02 18.15
CA SER A 14 -20.71 5.47 17.73
C SER A 14 -20.58 4.30 16.73
N GLY A 15 -19.39 3.70 16.63
CA GLY A 15 -19.06 2.64 15.69
C GLY A 15 -19.64 1.27 16.09
N PRO A 16 -19.52 0.27 15.18
CA PRO A 16 -19.99 -1.10 15.42
C PRO A 16 -19.18 -1.85 16.48
N PHE A 17 -17.97 -1.39 16.77
CA PHE A 17 -17.08 -1.94 17.78
C PHE A 17 -16.53 -0.83 18.66
N TYR A 18 -16.18 -1.16 19.91
CA TYR A 18 -15.48 -0.26 20.83
C TYR A 18 -14.17 -0.89 21.30
N LEU A 19 -13.23 -0.04 21.71
CA LEU A 19 -11.94 -0.48 22.24
C LEU A 19 -12.12 -1.11 23.61
N ASP A 20 -11.73 -2.37 23.76
CA ASP A 20 -11.69 -3.09 25.02
C ASP A 20 -10.29 -3.04 25.65
N GLU A 21 -9.28 -3.43 24.88
CA GLU A 21 -7.90 -3.49 25.36
C GLU A 21 -6.93 -3.05 24.26
N PHE A 22 -5.92 -2.29 24.66
CA PHE A 22 -4.80 -1.90 23.81
C PHE A 22 -3.47 -2.23 24.50
N GLN A 23 -2.71 -3.15 23.92
CA GLN A 23 -1.36 -3.51 24.34
C GLN A 23 -0.37 -3.02 23.27
N PRO A 24 0.34 -1.91 23.50
CA PRO A 24 1.28 -1.33 22.52
C PRO A 24 2.30 -2.36 22.04
N GLY A 25 2.42 -2.50 20.71
CA GLY A 25 3.33 -3.45 20.07
C GLY A 25 2.92 -4.93 20.18
N GLN A 26 1.75 -5.24 20.69
CA GLN A 26 1.22 -6.58 20.78
C GLN A 26 -0.11 -6.72 20.06
N PHE A 27 -1.18 -6.12 20.58
CA PHE A 27 -2.49 -6.21 19.95
C PHE A 27 -3.44 -5.08 20.35
N VAL A 28 -4.50 -4.95 19.55
CA VAL A 28 -5.69 -4.16 19.87
C VAL A 28 -6.89 -5.09 19.88
N ARG A 29 -7.65 -5.13 20.98
CA ARG A 29 -8.89 -5.90 21.08
C ARG A 29 -10.09 -4.96 21.07
N LEU A 30 -11.02 -5.26 20.15
CA LEU A 30 -12.28 -4.55 20.00
C LEU A 30 -13.42 -5.51 20.30
N LEU A 31 -14.42 -5.03 21.07
CA LEU A 31 -15.67 -5.75 21.30
C LEU A 31 -16.81 -5.10 20.53
N ARG A 32 -17.81 -5.91 20.15
CA ARG A 32 -18.96 -5.40 19.43
C ARG A 32 -19.81 -4.48 20.30
N ASN A 33 -20.33 -3.44 19.66
CA ASN A 33 -21.34 -2.58 20.24
C ASN A 33 -22.72 -3.18 19.99
N GLU A 34 -23.34 -3.74 21.01
CA GLU A 34 -24.65 -4.37 20.91
C GLU A 34 -25.78 -3.38 20.59
N GLN A 35 -25.56 -2.09 20.92
CA GLN A 35 -26.50 -1.00 20.65
C GLN A 35 -26.15 -0.21 19.38
N TYR A 36 -25.37 -0.83 18.47
CA TYR A 36 -25.00 -0.14 17.25
C TYR A 36 -26.22 0.20 16.40
N TRP A 37 -26.35 1.46 15.99
CA TRP A 37 -27.53 2.02 15.33
C TRP A 37 -27.89 1.38 13.97
N LYS A 38 -26.98 0.70 13.31
CA LYS A 38 -27.24 -0.10 12.09
C LYS A 38 -27.48 -1.58 12.36
N GLY A 39 -27.67 -1.96 13.59
CA GLY A 39 -27.84 -3.35 14.01
C GLY A 39 -26.56 -3.97 14.56
N GLN A 40 -26.73 -4.99 15.39
CA GLN A 40 -25.66 -5.66 16.10
C GLN A 40 -24.67 -6.34 15.12
N PRO A 41 -23.35 -6.13 15.25
CA PRO A 41 -22.36 -6.85 14.47
C PRO A 41 -22.39 -8.37 14.71
N LYS A 42 -22.17 -9.17 13.67
CA LYS A 42 -22.17 -10.63 13.78
C LYS A 42 -20.97 -11.16 14.61
N MET A 43 -19.80 -10.54 14.45
CA MET A 43 -18.60 -10.89 15.22
C MET A 43 -18.69 -10.30 16.63
N GLN A 44 -18.33 -11.10 17.64
CA GLN A 44 -18.34 -10.64 19.05
C GLN A 44 -17.10 -9.80 19.36
N GLN A 45 -15.96 -10.17 18.79
CA GLN A 45 -14.72 -9.43 18.98
C GLN A 45 -13.87 -9.43 17.70
N VAL A 46 -12.98 -8.45 17.60
CA VAL A 46 -11.91 -8.35 16.60
C VAL A 46 -10.60 -8.11 17.35
N VAL A 47 -9.61 -8.94 17.09
CA VAL A 47 -8.25 -8.77 17.62
C VAL A 47 -7.32 -8.41 16.47
N ILE A 48 -6.67 -7.26 16.58
CA ILE A 48 -5.68 -6.78 15.61
C ILE A 48 -4.30 -7.02 16.21
N ASP A 49 -3.58 -8.02 15.70
CA ASP A 49 -2.20 -8.30 16.10
C ASP A 49 -1.25 -7.27 15.48
N THR A 50 -0.55 -6.55 16.32
CA THR A 50 0.46 -5.54 15.93
C THR A 50 1.88 -5.96 16.25
N GLY A 51 2.07 -7.11 16.92
CA GLY A 51 3.36 -7.59 17.39
C GLY A 51 4.15 -8.35 16.33
N ALA A 52 3.49 -8.99 15.38
CA ALA A 52 4.17 -9.78 14.35
C ALA A 52 4.66 -8.92 13.19
N GLY A 53 5.95 -9.03 12.85
CA GLY A 53 6.56 -8.41 11.68
C GLY A 53 6.79 -9.38 10.53
N GLY A 54 6.98 -8.87 9.33
CA GLY A 54 7.49 -9.60 8.17
C GLY A 54 6.87 -10.97 7.93
N THR A 55 7.73 -12.01 8.00
CA THR A 55 7.33 -13.41 7.78
C THR A 55 6.45 -13.99 8.90
N GLY A 56 6.50 -13.43 10.12
CA GLY A 56 5.64 -13.89 11.22
C GLY A 56 4.15 -13.70 10.93
N ARG A 57 3.79 -12.63 10.22
CA ARG A 57 2.40 -12.33 9.88
C ARG A 57 1.79 -13.40 8.93
N ILE A 58 2.52 -13.79 7.89
CA ILE A 58 2.03 -14.83 6.98
C ILE A 58 1.98 -16.19 7.66
N SER A 59 2.94 -16.50 8.54
CA SER A 59 2.93 -17.75 9.30
C SER A 59 1.67 -17.87 10.15
N LYS A 60 1.28 -16.82 10.86
CA LYS A 60 0.06 -16.80 11.68
C LYS A 60 -1.22 -17.03 10.84
N LEU A 61 -1.28 -16.52 9.61
CA LEU A 61 -2.39 -16.81 8.70
C LEU A 61 -2.40 -18.28 8.27
N LEU A 62 -1.23 -18.83 7.89
CA LEU A 62 -1.13 -20.20 7.41
C LEU A 62 -1.38 -21.25 8.50
N THR A 63 -1.04 -20.95 9.76
CA THR A 63 -1.29 -21.80 10.93
C THR A 63 -2.71 -21.66 11.49
N GLY A 64 -3.48 -20.66 11.03
CA GLY A 64 -4.83 -20.40 11.53
C GLY A 64 -4.88 -19.61 12.83
N GLU A 65 -3.76 -19.02 13.27
CA GLU A 65 -3.74 -18.10 14.41
C GLU A 65 -4.41 -16.77 14.08
N CYS A 66 -4.42 -16.37 12.79
CA CYS A 66 -5.12 -15.21 12.28
C CYS A 66 -6.03 -15.60 11.12
N ASP A 67 -7.21 -15.00 11.07
CA ASP A 67 -8.20 -15.21 10.01
C ASP A 67 -7.95 -14.30 8.78
N VAL A 68 -7.32 -13.16 8.99
CA VAL A 68 -7.10 -12.14 7.96
C VAL A 68 -5.69 -11.58 8.02
N LEU A 69 -5.04 -11.49 6.87
CA LEU A 69 -3.77 -10.78 6.68
C LEU A 69 -3.99 -9.58 5.77
N ALA A 70 -3.90 -8.38 6.32
CA ALA A 70 -3.93 -7.15 5.54
C ALA A 70 -2.53 -6.80 5.02
N TYR A 71 -2.46 -6.34 3.77
CA TYR A 71 -1.22 -5.85 3.13
C TYR A 71 -0.05 -6.85 3.21
N PRO A 72 -0.17 -8.07 2.67
CA PRO A 72 0.96 -8.98 2.55
C PRO A 72 2.04 -8.36 1.66
N ALA A 73 3.29 -8.76 1.87
CA ALA A 73 4.36 -8.36 0.97
C ALA A 73 4.11 -8.93 -0.43
N ALA A 74 4.44 -8.17 -1.48
CA ALA A 74 4.21 -8.59 -2.86
C ALA A 74 4.88 -9.93 -3.20
N SER A 75 6.05 -10.21 -2.62
CA SER A 75 6.75 -11.49 -2.74
C SER A 75 6.00 -12.69 -2.15
N GLN A 76 5.07 -12.46 -1.21
CA GLN A 76 4.29 -13.51 -0.55
C GLN A 76 2.99 -13.85 -1.28
N LEU A 77 2.57 -13.03 -2.25
CA LEU A 77 1.28 -13.20 -2.93
C LEU A 77 1.13 -14.51 -3.66
N LYS A 78 2.24 -15.07 -4.20
CA LYS A 78 2.20 -16.37 -4.87
C LYS A 78 1.81 -17.48 -3.89
N VAL A 79 2.44 -17.52 -2.72
CA VAL A 79 2.14 -18.53 -1.68
C VAL A 79 0.67 -18.42 -1.23
N LEU A 80 0.18 -17.19 -1.02
CA LEU A 80 -1.20 -16.95 -0.60
C LEU A 80 -2.23 -17.31 -1.68
N ARG A 81 -1.87 -17.12 -2.96
CA ARG A 81 -2.74 -17.45 -4.10
C ARG A 81 -2.84 -18.96 -4.33
N ASP A 82 -1.74 -19.66 -4.12
CA ASP A 82 -1.63 -21.10 -4.40
C ASP A 82 -2.22 -21.96 -3.27
N ASP A 83 -2.49 -21.40 -2.08
CA ASP A 83 -3.12 -22.14 -0.97
C ASP A 83 -4.65 -22.15 -1.13
N PRO A 84 -5.26 -23.34 -1.37
CA PRO A 84 -6.71 -23.46 -1.61
C PRO A 84 -7.57 -23.11 -0.39
N ARG A 85 -6.99 -23.04 0.80
CA ARG A 85 -7.70 -22.64 2.04
C ARG A 85 -7.90 -21.14 2.13
N LEU A 86 -7.16 -20.35 1.33
CA LEU A 86 -7.10 -18.90 1.42
C LEU A 86 -7.83 -18.23 0.26
N ARG A 87 -8.37 -17.06 0.54
CA ARG A 87 -8.94 -16.17 -0.47
C ARG A 87 -8.12 -14.89 -0.55
N LEU A 88 -7.39 -14.71 -1.64
CA LEU A 88 -6.67 -13.47 -1.93
C LEU A 88 -7.58 -12.48 -2.67
N THR A 89 -7.72 -11.27 -2.11
CA THR A 89 -8.44 -10.18 -2.78
C THR A 89 -7.48 -9.02 -3.01
N LEU A 90 -7.34 -8.59 -4.27
CA LEU A 90 -6.53 -7.45 -4.67
C LEU A 90 -7.44 -6.32 -5.16
N ARG A 91 -7.09 -5.09 -4.83
CA ARG A 91 -7.77 -3.88 -5.29
C ARG A 91 -6.72 -2.84 -5.68
N SER A 92 -6.94 -2.18 -6.81
CA SER A 92 -6.09 -1.05 -7.23
C SER A 92 -6.20 0.08 -6.21
N GLY A 93 -5.04 0.54 -5.74
CA GLY A 93 -4.95 1.68 -4.84
C GLY A 93 -4.88 3.01 -5.58
N MET A 94 -4.91 4.10 -4.81
CA MET A 94 -4.76 5.47 -5.31
C MET A 94 -3.32 6.00 -5.16
N ASN A 95 -2.38 5.14 -4.74
CA ASN A 95 -0.99 5.53 -4.52
C ASN A 95 -0.21 5.54 -5.83
N ILE A 96 0.64 6.55 -6.00
CA ILE A 96 1.59 6.65 -7.11
C ILE A 96 3.00 6.78 -6.55
N ALA A 97 3.92 5.96 -7.05
CA ALA A 97 5.36 6.14 -6.86
C ALA A 97 5.92 6.95 -8.03
N TYR A 98 6.73 7.94 -7.75
CA TYR A 98 7.32 8.81 -8.75
C TYR A 98 8.73 9.25 -8.37
N LEU A 99 9.52 9.63 -9.36
CA LEU A 99 10.80 10.28 -9.21
C LEU A 99 10.63 11.78 -9.38
N ALA A 100 10.86 12.55 -8.31
CA ALA A 100 10.79 14.00 -8.35
C ALA A 100 12.17 14.62 -8.59
N PHE A 101 12.21 15.68 -9.42
CA PHE A 101 13.41 16.45 -9.68
C PHE A 101 13.29 17.85 -9.08
N ASN A 102 14.34 18.30 -8.39
CA ASN A 102 14.45 19.71 -8.01
C ASN A 102 14.89 20.53 -9.24
N THR A 103 13.92 21.06 -9.96
CA THR A 103 14.16 21.79 -11.22
C THR A 103 14.87 23.15 -11.02
N ASN A 104 15.06 23.59 -9.79
CA ASN A 104 15.84 24.80 -9.47
C ASN A 104 17.33 24.52 -9.29
N LYS A 105 17.75 23.25 -9.33
CA LYS A 105 19.15 22.87 -9.11
C LYS A 105 19.74 22.15 -10.32
N PRO A 106 20.99 22.50 -10.73
CA PRO A 106 21.72 21.69 -11.71
C PRO A 106 21.94 20.26 -11.18
N PRO A 107 21.96 19.26 -12.08
CA PRO A 107 21.71 19.35 -13.52
C PRO A 107 20.22 19.27 -13.90
N PHE A 108 19.32 19.20 -12.92
CA PHE A 108 17.88 18.95 -13.15
C PHE A 108 17.10 20.19 -13.60
N ASN A 109 17.71 21.37 -13.60
CA ASN A 109 17.17 22.56 -14.24
C ASN A 109 17.15 22.45 -15.78
N ASP A 110 18.00 21.59 -16.37
CA ASP A 110 17.97 21.29 -17.80
C ASP A 110 16.89 20.26 -18.13
N LEU A 111 16.02 20.60 -19.08
CA LEU A 111 14.96 19.71 -19.57
C LEU A 111 15.54 18.45 -20.23
N LYS A 112 16.64 18.57 -20.97
CA LYS A 112 17.29 17.44 -21.65
C LYS A 112 17.75 16.36 -20.67
N VAL A 113 18.32 16.79 -19.53
CA VAL A 113 18.75 15.86 -18.47
C VAL A 113 17.56 15.09 -17.91
N ARG A 114 16.45 15.77 -17.63
CA ARG A 114 15.24 15.09 -17.13
C ARG A 114 14.65 14.11 -18.15
N GLN A 115 14.63 14.50 -19.43
CA GLN A 115 14.19 13.62 -20.53
C GLN A 115 15.11 12.41 -20.69
N ALA A 116 16.42 12.60 -20.62
CA ALA A 116 17.37 11.51 -20.71
C ALA A 116 17.17 10.48 -19.60
N ILE A 117 16.94 10.93 -18.36
CA ILE A 117 16.65 10.04 -17.23
C ILE A 117 15.34 9.27 -17.49
N ALA A 118 14.28 9.94 -17.98
CA ALA A 118 13.02 9.28 -18.30
C ALA A 118 13.18 8.18 -19.35
N TYR A 119 13.99 8.39 -20.40
CA TYR A 119 14.30 7.35 -21.40
C TYR A 119 15.18 6.21 -20.86
N ALA A 120 15.96 6.44 -19.81
CA ALA A 120 16.85 5.43 -19.22
C ALA A 120 16.13 4.47 -18.27
N ILE A 121 14.92 4.80 -17.80
CA ILE A 121 14.16 4.00 -16.83
C ILE A 121 13.32 2.93 -17.54
N ASN A 122 13.60 1.66 -17.24
CA ASN A 122 12.79 0.54 -17.68
C ASN A 122 11.65 0.28 -16.67
N ASN A 123 10.51 0.91 -16.90
CA ASN A 123 9.34 0.79 -16.03
C ASN A 123 8.84 -0.65 -15.95
N GLU A 124 8.81 -1.40 -17.04
CA GLU A 124 8.32 -2.78 -17.07
C GLU A 124 9.18 -3.69 -16.18
N ARG A 125 10.51 -3.55 -16.27
CA ARG A 125 11.43 -4.30 -15.41
C ARG A 125 11.28 -3.92 -13.94
N LEU A 126 11.08 -2.64 -13.62
CA LEU A 126 10.82 -2.19 -12.26
C LEU A 126 9.52 -2.78 -11.70
N MET A 127 8.44 -2.77 -12.50
CA MET A 127 7.16 -3.37 -12.08
C MET A 127 7.31 -4.85 -11.77
N GLY A 128 8.02 -5.59 -12.61
CA GLY A 128 8.27 -7.03 -12.39
C GLY A 128 9.13 -7.30 -11.17
N SER A 129 10.24 -6.56 -11.00
CA SER A 129 11.25 -6.87 -9.98
C SER A 129 10.87 -6.37 -8.58
N ILE A 130 10.20 -5.22 -8.47
CA ILE A 130 9.90 -4.58 -7.18
C ILE A 130 8.48 -4.89 -6.74
N TYR A 131 7.54 -4.83 -7.67
CA TYR A 131 6.11 -4.95 -7.35
C TYR A 131 5.53 -6.32 -7.68
N TYR A 132 6.32 -7.24 -8.24
CA TYR A 132 5.87 -8.62 -8.55
C TYR A 132 4.57 -8.65 -9.34
N GLY A 133 4.38 -7.71 -10.27
CA GLY A 133 3.19 -7.60 -11.11
C GLY A 133 1.94 -7.03 -10.38
N THR A 134 2.08 -6.43 -9.20
CA THR A 134 0.98 -5.83 -8.45
C THR A 134 0.80 -4.33 -8.70
N ALA A 135 1.67 -3.72 -9.49
CA ALA A 135 1.59 -2.32 -9.87
C ALA A 135 1.44 -2.16 -11.37
N GLU A 136 0.91 -1.03 -11.79
CA GLU A 136 0.79 -0.62 -13.19
C GLU A 136 1.66 0.61 -13.45
N THR A 137 2.16 0.75 -14.67
CA THR A 137 2.88 1.97 -15.05
C THR A 137 1.94 3.15 -15.10
N ALA A 138 2.28 4.22 -14.36
CA ALA A 138 1.53 5.45 -14.35
C ALA A 138 1.91 6.33 -15.54
N ALA A 139 0.93 6.85 -16.27
CA ALA A 139 1.12 7.80 -17.37
C ALA A 139 1.07 9.27 -16.90
N SER A 140 0.59 9.52 -15.69
CA SER A 140 0.48 10.86 -15.09
C SER A 140 0.58 10.76 -13.56
N VAL A 141 0.49 11.89 -12.90
CA VAL A 141 0.42 12.00 -11.43
C VAL A 141 -0.89 11.49 -10.84
N LEU A 142 -1.87 11.20 -11.69
CA LEU A 142 -3.15 10.64 -11.26
C LEU A 142 -3.19 9.14 -11.53
N PRO A 143 -3.62 8.31 -10.57
CA PRO A 143 -3.80 6.88 -10.77
C PRO A 143 -4.98 6.59 -11.69
N ARG A 144 -4.97 5.44 -12.38
CA ARG A 144 -6.06 5.02 -13.28
C ARG A 144 -7.42 4.93 -12.59
N ALA A 145 -7.45 4.67 -11.28
CA ALA A 145 -8.68 4.64 -10.51
C ALA A 145 -9.28 6.04 -10.23
N SER A 146 -8.55 7.11 -10.54
CA SER A 146 -9.06 8.49 -10.41
C SER A 146 -10.06 8.80 -11.52
N TRP A 147 -11.14 9.46 -11.16
CA TRP A 147 -12.12 9.99 -12.12
C TRP A 147 -11.53 11.04 -13.08
N ALA A 148 -10.45 11.72 -12.68
CA ALA A 148 -9.75 12.72 -13.47
C ALA A 148 -8.57 12.16 -14.28
N TYR A 149 -8.41 10.81 -14.35
CA TYR A 149 -7.35 10.19 -15.12
C TYR A 149 -7.52 10.44 -16.62
N ASP A 150 -6.46 10.92 -17.29
CA ASP A 150 -6.45 11.15 -18.73
C ASP A 150 -5.78 9.98 -19.47
N ASN A 151 -6.55 9.19 -20.20
CA ASN A 151 -6.07 8.06 -21.00
C ASN A 151 -5.16 8.48 -22.19
N ARG A 152 -5.13 9.77 -22.55
CA ARG A 152 -4.28 10.32 -23.63
C ARG A 152 -2.85 10.56 -23.17
N ALA A 153 -2.61 10.60 -21.86
CA ALA A 153 -1.27 10.74 -21.32
C ALA A 153 -0.37 9.58 -21.80
N LYS A 154 0.79 9.91 -22.33
CA LYS A 154 1.75 8.93 -22.86
C LYS A 154 2.83 8.63 -21.84
N ILE A 155 3.14 7.36 -21.70
CA ILE A 155 4.30 6.90 -20.94
C ILE A 155 5.54 7.07 -21.80
N THR A 156 6.62 7.62 -21.23
CA THR A 156 7.91 7.68 -21.91
C THR A 156 8.43 6.26 -22.15
N GLU A 157 8.76 5.94 -23.40
CA GLU A 157 9.33 4.65 -23.74
C GLU A 157 10.73 4.45 -23.12
N TYR A 158 11.10 3.23 -22.82
CA TYR A 158 12.45 2.89 -22.43
C TYR A 158 13.36 2.88 -23.65
N ASN A 159 14.34 3.81 -23.71
CA ASN A 159 15.26 3.93 -24.83
C ASN A 159 16.62 4.49 -24.38
N PRO A 160 17.53 3.63 -23.86
CA PRO A 160 18.81 4.07 -23.31
C PRO A 160 19.72 4.70 -24.37
N GLU A 161 19.62 4.33 -25.65
CA GLU A 161 20.41 4.95 -26.69
C GLU A 161 19.98 6.39 -26.96
N LYS A 162 18.68 6.64 -26.98
CA LYS A 162 18.13 8.00 -27.06
C LYS A 162 18.51 8.84 -25.83
N SER A 163 18.52 8.23 -24.65
CA SER A 163 19.02 8.88 -23.41
C SER A 163 20.47 9.36 -23.59
N LYS A 164 21.36 8.49 -24.05
CA LYS A 164 22.76 8.83 -24.32
C LYS A 164 22.92 9.93 -25.39
N GLN A 165 22.11 9.89 -26.44
CA GLN A 165 22.15 10.90 -27.51
C GLN A 165 21.75 12.29 -27.02
N ILE A 166 20.78 12.38 -26.11
CA ILE A 166 20.31 13.65 -25.54
C ILE A 166 21.39 14.30 -24.65
N LEU A 167 22.24 13.48 -24.01
CA LEU A 167 23.29 13.96 -23.08
C LEU A 167 24.62 14.30 -23.78
N LYS A 168 24.77 14.00 -25.05
CA LYS A 168 25.89 14.43 -25.87
C LYS A 168 25.70 15.83 -26.42
#